data_a656918fe730558019cc77f3fcc58dc8
#
_entry.id   a656918fe730558019cc77f3fcc58dc8
#
_cell.length_a   1.000
_cell.length_b   1.000
_cell.length_c   1.000
_cell.angle_alpha   90.00
_cell.angle_beta   90.00
_cell.angle_gamma   90.00
#
_symmetry.space_group_name_H-M   'P 1'
#
loop_
_entity.id
_entity.type
_entity.pdbx_description
1 polymer ?
#
loop_
_entity_poly.entity_id
_entity_poly.type
_entity_poly.pdbx_seq_one_letter_code
_entity_poly.pdbx_strand_id
1 'polypeptide(L)'
;MKPILLLNSGTAFSGTSPLHFTLCMTNKYAHTGLCKEDFYLFSLQEGIEIPFKPDTTGKKPPELTIHHGKEILDGERSIDKYISYYKSLSEHLTNYKAVADFSNQNACLTEKFMLSIRDKLLEVFDIRVIMIFRDPVRRLFSVANRNAPTNPQEYIKRVCVGKLEPNAYYSDIYTRHCNVWGEEKVHPIIMEEFWAGDTQPLAEFLEFPFTKIHPNVYYPDMGSRAPHYPYLMDQWSSDVEDLDLATQTFVLEHMDHVYSNFAKTFGRIPEVWMK
;
A
#
# COMPACT_ATOMS: atom_id res chain seq x y z
N MET A 1 26.18 -4.23 6.27
CA MET A 1 25.04 -3.34 5.94
C MET A 1 23.79 -4.03 6.42
N LYS A 2 22.85 -3.31 7.06
CA LYS A 2 21.58 -3.90 7.48
C LYS A 2 20.72 -4.18 6.24
N PRO A 3 19.93 -5.28 6.22
CA PRO A 3 18.99 -5.52 5.15
C PRO A 3 17.89 -4.44 5.16
N ILE A 4 17.39 -4.09 3.99
CA ILE A 4 16.29 -3.14 3.86
C ILE A 4 14.97 -3.86 4.14
N LEU A 5 14.17 -3.31 5.05
CA LEU A 5 12.76 -3.66 5.21
C LEU A 5 11.90 -2.53 4.66
N LEU A 6 11.23 -2.80 3.54
CA LEU A 6 10.33 -1.88 2.87
C LEU A 6 8.91 -2.05 3.44
N LEU A 7 8.40 -1.03 4.11
CA LEU A 7 7.04 -1.00 4.62
C LEU A 7 6.14 -0.24 3.65
N ASN A 8 5.09 -0.89 3.16
CA ASN A 8 4.03 -0.16 2.46
C ASN A 8 2.99 0.32 3.46
N SER A 9 2.85 1.63 3.58
CA SER A 9 1.81 2.29 4.36
C SER A 9 0.84 3.07 3.45
N GLY A 10 0.75 2.67 2.18
CA GLY A 10 -0.24 3.15 1.24
C GLY A 10 -1.64 2.66 1.60
N THR A 11 -2.62 3.52 1.37
CA THR A 11 -4.01 3.24 1.73
C THR A 11 -4.63 2.20 0.80
N ALA A 12 -5.57 1.41 1.31
CA ALA A 12 -6.32 0.48 0.48
C ALA A 12 -7.00 1.22 -0.70
N PHE A 13 -7.08 0.58 -1.85
CA PHE A 13 -7.61 1.12 -3.11
C PHE A 13 -6.82 2.28 -3.74
N SER A 14 -5.60 2.51 -3.30
CA SER A 14 -4.70 3.53 -3.85
C SER A 14 -3.63 2.97 -4.80
N GLY A 15 -3.79 1.77 -5.34
CA GLY A 15 -2.84 1.20 -6.29
C GLY A 15 -1.68 0.41 -5.65
N THR A 16 -1.83 -0.04 -4.40
CA THR A 16 -0.80 -0.85 -3.72
C THR A 16 -0.48 -2.16 -4.44
N SER A 17 -1.46 -2.79 -5.10
CA SER A 17 -1.22 -4.04 -5.85
C SER A 17 -0.37 -3.84 -7.11
N PRO A 18 -0.68 -2.89 -8.00
CA PRO A 18 0.20 -2.56 -9.12
C PRO A 18 1.61 -2.13 -8.68
N LEU A 19 1.73 -1.35 -7.60
CA LEU A 19 3.03 -0.97 -7.06
C LEU A 19 3.83 -2.19 -6.58
N HIS A 20 3.18 -3.09 -5.84
CA HIS A 20 3.77 -4.38 -5.47
C HIS A 20 4.26 -5.15 -6.68
N PHE A 21 3.45 -5.21 -7.74
CA PHE A 21 3.84 -5.84 -9.01
C PHE A 21 5.10 -5.21 -9.58
N THR A 22 5.14 -3.89 -9.65
CA THR A 22 6.28 -3.14 -10.17
C THR A 22 7.56 -3.46 -9.39
N LEU A 23 7.50 -3.41 -8.08
CA LEU A 23 8.68 -3.56 -7.23
C LEU A 23 9.10 -5.02 -7.04
N CYS A 24 8.14 -5.93 -6.85
CA CYS A 24 8.45 -7.29 -6.43
C CYS A 24 8.51 -8.28 -7.59
N MET A 25 7.58 -8.18 -8.54
CA MET A 25 7.45 -9.19 -9.58
C MET A 25 8.27 -8.84 -10.82
N THR A 26 8.26 -7.60 -11.26
CA THR A 26 8.93 -7.19 -12.49
C THR A 26 10.39 -6.84 -12.28
N ASN A 27 10.64 -5.99 -11.28
CA ASN A 27 12.01 -5.47 -11.07
C ASN A 27 12.80 -6.27 -10.05
N LYS A 28 12.18 -7.19 -9.33
CA LYS A 28 12.81 -7.99 -8.28
C LYS A 28 13.58 -7.13 -7.26
N TYR A 29 13.05 -5.92 -6.99
CA TYR A 29 13.64 -5.04 -5.99
C TYR A 29 13.41 -5.58 -4.59
N ALA A 30 12.17 -5.95 -4.27
CA ALA A 30 11.78 -6.43 -2.96
C ALA A 30 11.01 -7.75 -3.04
N HIS A 31 10.96 -8.47 -1.94
CA HIS A 31 10.20 -9.72 -1.82
C HIS A 31 9.33 -9.71 -0.58
N THR A 32 8.04 -10.01 -0.74
CA THR A 32 7.04 -9.97 0.34
C THR A 32 6.90 -11.30 1.12
N GLY A 33 7.76 -12.28 0.85
CA GLY A 33 7.63 -13.57 1.51
C GLY A 33 6.40 -14.36 1.06
N LEU A 34 5.68 -14.94 2.00
CA LEU A 34 4.59 -15.88 1.74
C LEU A 34 3.31 -15.22 1.23
N CYS A 35 3.13 -13.93 1.46
CA CYS A 35 1.97 -13.18 0.98
C CYS A 35 2.30 -11.70 0.78
N LYS A 36 1.49 -11.05 -0.04
CA LYS A 36 1.58 -9.59 -0.22
C LYS A 36 1.18 -8.85 1.05
N GLU A 37 0.09 -9.27 1.68
CA GLU A 37 -0.51 -8.61 2.84
C GLU A 37 -0.67 -9.63 3.97
N ASP A 38 0.18 -9.57 4.97
CA ASP A 38 0.12 -10.46 6.14
C ASP A 38 -0.65 -9.86 7.32
N PHE A 39 -0.85 -8.54 7.31
CA PHE A 39 -1.52 -7.77 8.37
C PHE A 39 -0.92 -7.98 9.76
N TYR A 40 0.33 -8.41 9.82
CA TYR A 40 0.93 -8.86 11.07
C TYR A 40 1.06 -7.73 12.10
N LEU A 41 1.63 -6.61 11.71
CA LEU A 41 1.82 -5.46 12.60
C LEU A 41 0.47 -4.89 13.07
N PHE A 42 -0.50 -4.79 12.15
CA PHE A 42 -1.84 -4.31 12.50
C PHE A 42 -2.53 -5.23 13.51
N SER A 43 -2.49 -6.54 13.29
CA SER A 43 -3.08 -7.49 14.21
C SER A 43 -2.36 -7.53 15.57
N LEU A 44 -1.04 -7.33 15.58
CA LEU A 44 -0.28 -7.20 16.82
C LEU A 44 -0.69 -5.94 17.61
N GLN A 45 -0.91 -4.80 16.92
CA GLN A 45 -1.42 -3.58 17.54
C GLN A 45 -2.81 -3.78 18.15
N GLU A 46 -3.72 -4.40 17.41
CA GLU A 46 -5.11 -4.58 17.82
C GLU A 46 -5.31 -5.75 18.82
N GLY A 47 -4.29 -6.57 19.05
CA GLY A 47 -4.40 -7.77 19.88
C GLY A 47 -5.36 -8.81 19.30
N ILE A 48 -5.50 -8.87 17.96
CA ILE A 48 -6.40 -9.79 17.27
C ILE A 48 -5.61 -10.84 16.49
N GLU A 49 -6.13 -12.06 16.46
CA GLU A 49 -5.58 -13.10 15.60
C GLU A 49 -6.21 -13.01 14.20
N ILE A 50 -5.43 -12.56 13.24
CA ILE A 50 -5.78 -12.70 11.82
C ILE A 50 -5.09 -13.98 11.34
N PRO A 51 -5.84 -15.02 10.92
CA PRO A 51 -5.22 -16.23 10.42
C PRO A 51 -4.30 -15.92 9.24
N PHE A 52 -3.05 -16.36 9.35
CA PHE A 52 -2.12 -16.27 8.24
C PHE A 52 -2.62 -17.14 7.09
N LYS A 53 -2.98 -16.54 5.98
CA LYS A 53 -3.38 -17.24 4.76
C LYS A 53 -2.29 -17.03 3.72
N PRO A 54 -1.46 -18.06 3.44
CA PRO A 54 -0.51 -17.97 2.33
C PRO A 54 -1.25 -17.57 1.05
N ASP A 55 -0.67 -16.64 0.30
CA ASP A 55 -1.26 -16.26 -0.97
C ASP A 55 -1.19 -17.41 -1.97
N THR A 56 -2.31 -18.10 -2.14
CA THR A 56 -2.47 -19.18 -3.13
C THR A 56 -2.81 -18.64 -4.51
N THR A 57 -2.87 -17.31 -4.69
CA THR A 57 -3.38 -16.70 -5.92
C THR A 57 -2.35 -16.53 -7.03
N GLY A 58 -1.15 -17.12 -6.89
CA GLY A 58 -0.09 -17.01 -7.90
C GLY A 58 0.66 -15.67 -7.92
N LYS A 59 0.40 -14.81 -6.94
CA LYS A 59 1.11 -13.51 -6.77
C LYS A 59 2.48 -13.67 -6.11
N LYS A 60 2.93 -14.92 -5.90
CA LYS A 60 4.23 -15.25 -5.32
C LYS A 60 5.28 -15.36 -6.39
N PRO A 61 6.49 -14.86 -6.14
CA PRO A 61 7.65 -15.34 -6.87
C PRO A 61 7.80 -16.86 -6.67
N PRO A 62 8.14 -17.61 -7.73
CA PRO A 62 8.25 -19.08 -7.68
C PRO A 62 9.37 -19.61 -6.78
N GLU A 63 10.25 -18.75 -6.31
CA GLU A 63 11.47 -19.12 -5.58
C GLU A 63 11.23 -19.50 -4.10
N LEU A 64 10.02 -19.25 -3.56
CA LEU A 64 9.68 -19.63 -2.19
C LEU A 64 8.72 -20.81 -2.15
N THR A 65 9.13 -21.84 -1.42
CA THR A 65 8.23 -22.92 -1.05
C THR A 65 7.20 -22.40 -0.03
N ILE A 66 5.97 -22.96 -0.07
CA ILE A 66 4.85 -22.59 0.80
C ILE A 66 5.20 -22.67 2.31
N HIS A 67 6.28 -23.36 2.65
CA HIS A 67 6.66 -23.64 4.03
C HIS A 67 7.71 -22.70 4.59
N HIS A 68 8.36 -21.86 3.75
CA HIS A 68 9.46 -21.03 4.23
C HIS A 68 8.96 -19.95 5.21
N GLY A 69 9.34 -20.09 6.46
CA GLY A 69 9.02 -19.12 7.52
C GLY A 69 7.58 -19.17 8.04
N LYS A 70 6.74 -20.07 7.53
CA LYS A 70 5.37 -20.20 8.03
C LYS A 70 5.35 -20.52 9.52
N GLU A 71 6.23 -21.42 9.95
CA GLU A 71 6.40 -21.81 11.36
C GLU A 71 6.82 -20.63 12.25
N ILE A 72 7.50 -19.63 11.70
CA ILE A 72 7.89 -18.41 12.42
C ILE A 72 6.67 -17.54 12.71
N LEU A 73 5.75 -17.47 11.75
CA LEU A 73 4.55 -16.63 11.85
C LEU A 73 3.38 -17.32 12.55
N ASP A 74 3.40 -18.65 12.68
CA ASP A 74 2.34 -19.40 13.34
C ASP A 74 2.35 -19.18 14.86
N GLY A 75 1.15 -19.27 15.45
CA GLY A 75 0.92 -19.12 16.89
C GLY A 75 0.88 -17.65 17.35
N GLU A 76 1.18 -17.45 18.65
CA GLU A 76 1.11 -16.10 19.25
C GLU A 76 2.01 -15.11 18.53
N ARG A 77 1.46 -13.95 18.19
CA ARG A 77 2.15 -12.88 17.46
C ARG A 77 3.05 -12.08 18.38
N SER A 78 4.26 -11.80 17.94
CA SER A 78 5.19 -10.92 18.63
C SER A 78 6.06 -10.17 17.63
N ILE A 79 6.58 -9.03 18.03
CA ILE A 79 7.51 -8.27 17.18
C ILE A 79 8.79 -9.07 16.90
N ASP A 80 9.23 -9.92 17.82
CA ASP A 80 10.44 -10.73 17.66
C ASP A 80 10.24 -11.80 16.57
N LYS A 81 9.04 -12.39 16.46
CA LYS A 81 8.67 -13.29 15.34
C LYS A 81 8.65 -12.56 14.00
N TYR A 82 8.06 -11.36 13.96
CA TYR A 82 8.06 -10.53 12.77
C TYR A 82 9.49 -10.24 12.30
N ILE A 83 10.34 -9.80 13.20
CA ILE A 83 11.76 -9.54 12.91
C ILE A 83 12.46 -10.81 12.43
N SER A 84 12.28 -11.92 13.12
CA SER A 84 12.89 -13.21 12.76
C SER A 84 12.47 -13.67 11.37
N TYR A 85 11.18 -13.49 11.01
CA TYR A 85 10.67 -13.83 9.69
C TYR A 85 11.34 -13.02 8.57
N TYR A 86 11.30 -11.69 8.66
CA TYR A 86 11.86 -10.84 7.61
C TYR A 86 13.39 -10.90 7.56
N LYS A 87 14.06 -11.14 8.68
CA LYS A 87 15.49 -11.39 8.72
C LYS A 87 15.85 -12.70 7.99
N SER A 88 15.18 -13.80 8.32
CA SER A 88 15.35 -15.08 7.64
C SER A 88 15.10 -14.96 6.15
N LEU A 89 14.05 -14.22 5.76
CA LEU A 89 13.72 -13.95 4.38
C LEU A 89 14.84 -13.20 3.65
N SER A 90 15.41 -12.18 4.27
CA SER A 90 16.52 -11.40 3.69
C SER A 90 17.81 -12.21 3.52
N GLU A 91 18.06 -13.16 4.40
CA GLU A 91 19.22 -14.06 4.32
C GLU A 91 19.08 -15.09 3.19
N HIS A 92 17.84 -15.52 2.90
CA HIS A 92 17.57 -16.49 1.84
C HIS A 92 17.48 -15.87 0.44
N LEU A 93 17.00 -14.64 0.34
CA LEU A 93 16.65 -13.99 -0.94
C LEU A 93 17.71 -12.98 -1.35
N THR A 94 18.95 -13.45 -1.50
CA THR A 94 20.12 -12.60 -1.84
C THR A 94 20.03 -11.91 -3.20
N ASN A 95 19.11 -12.35 -4.07
CA ASN A 95 18.88 -11.74 -5.40
C ASN A 95 17.98 -10.49 -5.33
N TYR A 96 17.41 -10.19 -4.14
CA TYR A 96 16.57 -9.02 -3.92
C TYR A 96 17.34 -7.98 -3.09
N LYS A 97 17.04 -6.71 -3.30
CA LYS A 97 17.63 -5.61 -2.54
C LYS A 97 16.97 -5.41 -1.18
N ALA A 98 15.69 -5.77 -1.08
CA ALA A 98 14.88 -5.56 0.10
C ALA A 98 13.94 -6.76 0.37
N VAL A 99 13.54 -6.91 1.61
CA VAL A 99 12.32 -7.63 1.98
C VAL A 99 11.21 -6.60 2.23
N ALA A 100 9.95 -6.98 2.03
CA ALA A 100 8.87 -6.00 2.08
C ALA A 100 7.62 -6.54 2.77
N ASP A 101 7.00 -5.69 3.59
CA ASP A 101 5.63 -5.83 4.09
C ASP A 101 4.72 -4.89 3.30
N PHE A 102 3.87 -5.45 2.45
CA PHE A 102 2.92 -4.70 1.60
C PHE A 102 1.51 -4.65 2.18
N SER A 103 1.37 -4.85 3.48
CA SER A 103 0.08 -4.76 4.17
C SER A 103 -0.44 -3.32 4.15
N ASN A 104 -1.58 -3.12 3.49
CA ASN A 104 -2.20 -1.79 3.42
C ASN A 104 -2.71 -1.29 4.80
N GLN A 105 -2.89 -2.20 5.75
CA GLN A 105 -3.26 -1.86 7.13
C GLN A 105 -2.11 -1.20 7.92
N ASN A 106 -0.88 -1.21 7.41
CA ASN A 106 0.20 -0.44 8.01
C ASN A 106 -0.10 1.07 8.03
N ALA A 107 -0.96 1.55 7.14
CA ALA A 107 -1.49 2.92 7.18
C ALA A 107 -2.33 3.21 8.44
N CYS A 108 -2.86 2.18 9.11
CA CYS A 108 -3.68 2.31 10.32
C CYS A 108 -2.85 2.17 11.62
N LEU A 109 -1.55 1.94 11.53
CA LEU A 109 -0.71 1.84 12.71
C LEU A 109 -0.66 3.17 13.44
N THR A 110 -0.84 3.12 14.76
CA THR A 110 -0.74 4.30 15.61
C THR A 110 0.73 4.68 15.85
N GLU A 111 0.99 5.97 16.02
CA GLU A 111 2.33 6.46 16.36
C GLU A 111 2.88 5.78 17.62
N LYS A 112 2.04 5.67 18.66
CA LYS A 112 2.39 4.99 19.91
C LYS A 112 2.86 3.54 19.67
N PHE A 113 2.12 2.78 18.86
CA PHE A 113 2.50 1.41 18.56
C PHE A 113 3.82 1.36 17.78
N MET A 114 3.93 2.15 16.72
CA MET A 114 5.15 2.20 15.92
C MET A 114 6.38 2.58 16.74
N LEU A 115 6.27 3.57 17.64
CA LEU A 115 7.34 3.95 18.56
C LEU A 115 7.74 2.78 19.49
N SER A 116 6.78 1.97 19.94
CA SER A 116 7.07 0.83 20.82
C SER A 116 7.88 -0.30 20.16
N ILE A 117 7.85 -0.40 18.84
CA ILE A 117 8.55 -1.44 18.06
C ILE A 117 9.76 -0.91 17.29
N ARG A 118 9.88 0.43 17.15
CA ARG A 118 10.85 1.10 16.28
C ARG A 118 12.28 0.65 16.55
N ASP A 119 12.71 0.74 17.78
CA ASP A 119 14.12 0.51 18.12
C ASP A 119 14.53 -0.94 17.83
N LYS A 120 13.66 -1.91 18.13
CA LYS A 120 13.88 -3.31 17.76
C LYS A 120 14.00 -3.52 16.24
N LEU A 121 13.16 -2.83 15.46
CA LEU A 121 13.23 -2.92 14.00
C LEU A 121 14.49 -2.25 13.46
N LEU A 122 14.82 -1.06 13.96
CA LEU A 122 16.02 -0.33 13.54
C LEU A 122 17.32 -1.02 13.95
N GLU A 123 17.32 -1.86 14.99
CA GLU A 123 18.48 -2.68 15.34
C GLU A 123 18.86 -3.64 14.20
N VAL A 124 17.86 -4.21 13.54
CA VAL A 124 18.03 -5.27 12.53
C VAL A 124 18.00 -4.75 11.10
N PHE A 125 17.11 -3.80 10.78
CA PHE A 125 16.81 -3.35 9.42
C PHE A 125 17.16 -1.89 9.17
N ASP A 126 17.44 -1.58 7.90
CA ASP A 126 17.26 -0.24 7.34
C ASP A 126 15.81 -0.11 6.89
N ILE A 127 15.02 0.66 7.65
CA ILE A 127 13.58 0.82 7.37
C ILE A 127 13.40 1.86 6.29
N ARG A 128 12.63 1.52 5.26
CA ARG A 128 12.12 2.45 4.25
C ARG A 128 10.61 2.31 4.15
N VAL A 129 9.89 3.42 4.17
CA VAL A 129 8.43 3.45 4.11
C VAL A 129 8.00 4.08 2.81
N ILE A 130 7.13 3.40 2.07
CA ILE A 130 6.48 3.95 0.88
C ILE A 130 4.99 4.11 1.13
N MET A 131 4.43 5.20 0.65
CA MET A 131 3.02 5.53 0.80
C MET A 131 2.44 5.90 -0.55
N ILE A 132 1.61 5.05 -1.11
CA ILE A 132 0.91 5.39 -2.34
C ILE A 132 -0.47 5.99 -2.01
N PHE A 133 -0.70 7.19 -2.54
CA PHE A 133 -1.94 7.94 -2.42
C PHE A 133 -2.61 8.05 -3.78
N ARG A 134 -3.91 8.05 -3.78
CA ARG A 134 -4.78 8.22 -4.94
C ARG A 134 -5.70 9.40 -4.70
N ASP A 135 -6.20 10.02 -5.77
CA ASP A 135 -7.28 10.99 -5.66
C ASP A 135 -8.33 10.51 -4.64
N PRO A 136 -8.63 11.30 -3.59
CA PRO A 136 -9.51 10.88 -2.51
C PRO A 136 -10.92 10.48 -2.97
N VAL A 137 -11.46 11.18 -3.98
CA VAL A 137 -12.79 10.90 -4.54
C VAL A 137 -12.77 9.60 -5.32
N ARG A 138 -11.78 9.41 -6.20
CA ARG A 138 -11.62 8.17 -6.98
C ARG A 138 -11.34 6.96 -6.08
N ARG A 139 -10.60 7.18 -5.00
CA ARG A 139 -10.38 6.13 -4.00
C ARG A 139 -11.70 5.75 -3.32
N LEU A 140 -12.47 6.75 -2.85
CA LEU A 140 -13.75 6.51 -2.19
C LEU A 140 -14.72 5.76 -3.12
N PHE A 141 -14.73 6.10 -4.40
CA PHE A 141 -15.53 5.41 -5.39
C PHE A 141 -15.14 3.93 -5.55
N SER A 142 -13.85 3.64 -5.62
CA SER A 142 -13.36 2.26 -5.67
C SER A 142 -13.75 1.45 -4.41
N VAL A 143 -13.72 2.09 -3.24
CA VAL A 143 -14.20 1.48 -1.98
C VAL A 143 -15.71 1.20 -2.07
N ALA A 144 -16.50 2.14 -2.58
CA ALA A 144 -17.94 2.01 -2.73
C ALA A 144 -18.32 0.87 -3.69
N ASN A 145 -17.69 0.81 -4.85
CA ASN A 145 -17.91 -0.26 -5.83
C ASN A 145 -17.58 -1.65 -5.27
N ARG A 146 -16.59 -1.73 -4.39
CA ARG A 146 -16.25 -2.99 -3.72
C ARG A 146 -17.26 -3.39 -2.66
N ASN A 147 -17.71 -2.42 -1.84
CA ASN A 147 -18.51 -2.70 -0.63
C ASN A 147 -20.01 -2.63 -0.89
N ALA A 148 -20.46 -1.88 -1.88
CA ALA A 148 -21.85 -1.69 -2.23
C ALA A 148 -22.04 -1.59 -3.77
N PRO A 149 -21.73 -2.66 -4.52
CA PRO A 149 -21.73 -2.61 -6.00
C PRO A 149 -23.10 -2.32 -6.60
N THR A 150 -24.19 -2.57 -5.87
CA THR A 150 -25.56 -2.29 -6.33
C THR A 150 -26.02 -0.86 -6.07
N ASN A 151 -25.35 -0.14 -5.15
CA ASN A 151 -25.68 1.24 -4.85
C ASN A 151 -24.45 2.02 -4.32
N PRO A 152 -23.44 2.24 -5.17
CA PRO A 152 -22.21 2.92 -4.76
C PRO A 152 -22.43 4.38 -4.36
N GLN A 153 -23.35 5.08 -5.00
CA GLN A 153 -23.63 6.50 -4.73
C GLN A 153 -24.18 6.70 -3.31
N GLU A 154 -25.11 5.88 -2.88
CA GLU A 154 -25.66 5.94 -1.53
C GLU A 154 -24.60 5.60 -0.46
N TYR A 155 -23.76 4.62 -0.77
CA TYR A 155 -22.61 4.30 0.09
C TYR A 155 -21.67 5.50 0.25
N ILE A 156 -21.34 6.17 -0.85
CA ILE A 156 -20.47 7.35 -0.86
C ILE A 156 -21.07 8.46 0.02
N LYS A 157 -22.34 8.82 -0.21
CA LYS A 157 -23.05 9.85 0.59
C LYS A 157 -23.00 9.52 2.08
N ARG A 158 -23.29 8.29 2.44
CA ARG A 158 -23.26 7.84 3.84
C ARG A 158 -21.87 7.96 4.47
N VAL A 159 -20.82 7.59 3.72
CA VAL A 159 -19.43 7.68 4.20
C VAL A 159 -18.97 9.12 4.34
N CYS A 160 -19.34 10.00 3.40
CA CYS A 160 -19.00 11.43 3.49
C CYS A 160 -19.66 12.14 4.69
N VAL A 161 -20.91 11.81 5.00
CA VAL A 161 -21.63 12.39 6.16
C VAL A 161 -21.15 11.78 7.47
N GLY A 162 -20.73 10.52 7.44
CA GLY A 162 -20.20 9.81 8.60
C GLY A 162 -18.73 10.15 8.87
N LYS A 163 -18.13 9.36 9.75
CA LYS A 163 -16.69 9.45 9.96
C LYS A 163 -15.98 8.78 8.78
N LEU A 164 -15.21 9.57 8.04
CA LEU A 164 -14.32 9.01 7.00
C LEU A 164 -13.41 7.94 7.60
N GLU A 165 -13.11 6.91 6.82
CA GLU A 165 -12.15 5.89 7.23
C GLU A 165 -10.80 6.54 7.56
N PRO A 166 -10.05 6.04 8.57
CA PRO A 166 -8.73 6.56 8.91
C PRO A 166 -7.78 6.65 7.71
N ASN A 167 -7.97 5.77 6.74
CA ASN A 167 -7.20 5.75 5.50
C ASN A 167 -7.48 6.92 4.53
N ALA A 168 -8.47 7.76 4.77
CA ALA A 168 -8.72 8.96 3.98
C ALA A 168 -7.84 10.15 4.41
N TYR A 169 -7.24 10.09 5.59
CA TYR A 169 -6.44 11.19 6.16
C TYR A 169 -4.96 11.02 5.81
N TYR A 170 -4.60 11.24 4.56
CA TYR A 170 -3.24 11.04 4.02
C TYR A 170 -2.16 11.82 4.78
N SER A 171 -2.47 13.07 5.12
CA SER A 171 -1.55 13.94 5.88
C SER A 171 -1.24 13.39 7.27
N ASP A 172 -2.25 12.87 7.96
CA ASP A 172 -2.06 12.29 9.29
C ASP A 172 -1.25 11.00 9.23
N ILE A 173 -1.49 10.17 8.19
CA ILE A 173 -0.72 8.95 7.96
C ILE A 173 0.74 9.30 7.72
N TYR A 174 1.00 10.22 6.79
CA TYR A 174 2.34 10.66 6.44
C TYR A 174 3.07 11.23 7.66
N THR A 175 2.44 12.18 8.36
CA THR A 175 3.03 12.84 9.53
C THR A 175 3.40 11.83 10.63
N ARG A 176 2.49 10.87 10.95
CA ARG A 176 2.78 9.83 11.94
C ARG A 176 4.00 9.00 11.56
N HIS A 177 4.12 8.61 10.30
CA HIS A 177 5.27 7.83 9.88
C HIS A 177 6.56 8.64 9.89
N CYS A 178 6.53 9.91 9.48
CA CYS A 178 7.68 10.80 9.56
C CYS A 178 8.13 11.03 11.02
N ASN A 179 7.19 11.19 11.95
CA ASN A 179 7.51 11.32 13.38
C ASN A 179 8.24 10.11 13.94
N VAL A 180 7.91 8.93 13.44
CA VAL A 180 8.48 7.68 13.93
C VAL A 180 9.79 7.33 13.22
N TRP A 181 9.81 7.39 11.91
CA TRP A 181 10.91 6.84 11.12
C TRP A 181 11.93 7.89 10.66
N GLY A 182 11.55 9.18 10.66
CA GLY A 182 12.26 10.27 10.00
C GLY A 182 11.73 10.51 8.59
N GLU A 183 11.67 11.79 8.19
CA GLU A 183 11.13 12.19 6.89
C GLU A 183 11.93 11.57 5.72
N GLU A 184 13.24 11.45 5.87
CA GLU A 184 14.13 10.86 4.88
C GLU A 184 13.92 9.37 4.65
N LYS A 185 13.17 8.71 5.54
CA LYS A 185 12.81 7.29 5.45
C LYS A 185 11.40 7.05 4.91
N VAL A 186 10.63 8.11 4.65
CA VAL A 186 9.23 8.04 4.24
C VAL A 186 9.04 8.70 2.89
N HIS A 187 8.58 7.94 1.89
CA HIS A 187 8.38 8.45 0.53
C HIS A 187 6.91 8.37 0.09
N PRO A 188 6.26 9.53 -0.12
CA PRO A 188 4.91 9.58 -0.67
C PRO A 188 4.94 9.39 -2.19
N ILE A 189 3.99 8.61 -2.70
CA ILE A 189 3.80 8.34 -4.12
C ILE A 189 2.39 8.75 -4.50
N ILE A 190 2.25 9.62 -5.49
CA ILE A 190 0.96 9.92 -6.09
C ILE A 190 0.71 8.89 -7.19
N MET A 191 -0.33 8.09 -7.03
CA MET A 191 -0.62 6.96 -7.92
C MET A 191 -0.70 7.39 -9.38
N GLU A 192 -1.45 8.44 -9.65
CA GLU A 192 -1.71 8.93 -11.00
C GLU A 192 -0.44 9.48 -11.66
N GLU A 193 0.40 10.21 -10.91
CA GLU A 193 1.70 10.72 -11.39
C GLU A 193 2.68 9.58 -11.68
N PHE A 194 2.76 8.62 -10.74
CA PHE A 194 3.59 7.42 -10.91
C PHE A 194 3.21 6.65 -12.18
N TRP A 195 1.91 6.44 -12.42
CA TRP A 195 1.45 5.76 -13.63
C TRP A 195 1.60 6.60 -14.89
N ALA A 196 1.59 7.93 -14.78
CA ALA A 196 1.91 8.82 -15.90
C ALA A 196 3.39 8.81 -16.29
N GLY A 197 4.26 8.22 -15.47
CA GLY A 197 5.68 8.05 -15.76
C GLY A 197 6.63 8.72 -14.78
N ASP A 198 6.13 9.43 -13.79
CA ASP A 198 6.96 10.05 -12.75
C ASP A 198 7.43 8.98 -11.74
N THR A 199 8.43 8.21 -12.16
CA THR A 199 9.01 7.12 -11.37
C THR A 199 10.35 7.48 -10.75
N GLN A 200 10.94 8.59 -11.20
CA GLN A 200 12.29 9.00 -10.80
C GLN A 200 12.42 9.26 -9.28
N PRO A 201 11.50 9.96 -8.62
CA PRO A 201 11.61 10.20 -7.18
C PRO A 201 11.63 8.92 -6.36
N LEU A 202 10.81 7.94 -6.75
CA LEU A 202 10.81 6.63 -6.09
C LEU A 202 12.09 5.84 -6.36
N ALA A 203 12.62 5.90 -7.58
CA ALA A 203 13.88 5.25 -7.94
C ALA A 203 15.06 5.81 -7.15
N GLU A 204 15.10 7.13 -6.96
CA GLU A 204 16.10 7.82 -6.14
C GLU A 204 15.99 7.43 -4.67
N PHE A 205 14.79 7.46 -4.12
CA PHE A 205 14.52 7.05 -2.73
C PHE A 205 14.93 5.60 -2.45
N LEU A 206 14.64 4.71 -3.37
CA LEU A 206 15.00 3.29 -3.25
C LEU A 206 16.45 2.98 -3.64
N GLU A 207 17.16 3.96 -4.22
CA GLU A 207 18.52 3.78 -4.78
C GLU A 207 18.57 2.62 -5.78
N PHE A 208 17.51 2.51 -6.58
CA PHE A 208 17.34 1.39 -7.50
C PHE A 208 16.60 1.83 -8.76
N PRO A 209 17.24 1.73 -9.93
CA PRO A 209 16.55 1.99 -11.19
C PRO A 209 15.56 0.86 -11.47
N PHE A 210 14.31 1.21 -11.69
CA PHE A 210 13.29 0.23 -12.07
C PHE A 210 12.50 0.69 -13.28
N THR A 211 11.99 -0.27 -14.03
CA THR A 211 11.20 0.00 -15.22
C THR A 211 9.75 0.19 -14.83
N LYS A 212 9.12 1.23 -15.36
CA LYS A 212 7.68 1.39 -15.22
C LYS A 212 6.99 0.19 -15.88
N ILE A 213 6.06 -0.42 -15.19
CA ILE A 213 5.14 -1.35 -15.81
C ILE A 213 4.03 -0.53 -16.44
N HIS A 214 3.86 -0.68 -17.75
CA HIS A 214 2.68 -0.11 -18.39
C HIS A 214 1.45 -0.87 -17.89
N PRO A 215 0.38 -0.18 -17.50
CA PRO A 215 -0.83 -0.82 -16.98
C PRO A 215 -1.42 -1.91 -17.89
N ASN A 216 -1.14 -1.85 -19.16
CA ASN A 216 -1.61 -2.81 -20.18
C ASN A 216 -0.62 -3.96 -20.46
N VAL A 217 0.43 -4.13 -19.67
CA VAL A 217 1.32 -5.30 -19.86
C VAL A 217 0.65 -6.54 -19.28
N TYR A 218 0.19 -7.37 -20.19
CA TYR A 218 -0.32 -8.71 -19.91
C TYR A 218 0.86 -9.63 -19.50
N TYR A 219 0.75 -10.25 -18.34
CA TYR A 219 1.68 -11.28 -17.89
C TYR A 219 1.07 -12.66 -18.16
N PRO A 220 1.52 -13.37 -19.22
CA PRO A 220 0.97 -14.68 -19.59
C PRO A 220 1.17 -15.76 -18.51
N ASP A 221 2.18 -15.59 -17.65
CA ASP A 221 2.53 -16.60 -16.63
C ASP A 221 1.66 -16.54 -15.36
N MET A 222 0.70 -15.61 -15.27
CA MET A 222 -0.15 -15.42 -14.09
C MET A 222 -1.44 -16.24 -14.06
N GLY A 223 -1.63 -17.15 -15.02
CA GLY A 223 -2.77 -18.03 -15.10
C GLY A 223 -4.10 -17.31 -15.39
N SER A 224 -5.22 -18.04 -15.27
CA SER A 224 -6.57 -17.57 -15.63
C SER A 224 -7.11 -16.35 -14.86
N ARG A 225 -6.36 -15.82 -13.90
CA ARG A 225 -6.71 -14.61 -13.12
C ARG A 225 -6.02 -13.34 -13.63
N ALA A 226 -5.09 -13.44 -14.58
CA ALA A 226 -4.49 -12.30 -15.25
C ALA A 226 -5.52 -11.36 -15.95
N PRO A 227 -6.64 -11.84 -16.47
CA PRO A 227 -7.68 -11.01 -17.07
C PRO A 227 -8.30 -9.95 -16.14
N HIS A 228 -8.18 -10.11 -14.82
CA HIS A 228 -8.77 -9.14 -13.89
C HIS A 228 -7.92 -7.87 -13.69
N TYR A 229 -6.66 -7.87 -14.08
CA TYR A 229 -5.79 -6.69 -13.94
C TYR A 229 -6.02 -5.60 -15.01
N PRO A 230 -6.12 -5.94 -16.31
CA PRO A 230 -6.57 -4.96 -17.31
C PRO A 230 -7.95 -4.35 -16.97
N TYR A 231 -8.88 -5.19 -16.52
CA TYR A 231 -10.21 -4.77 -16.12
C TYR A 231 -10.21 -3.76 -14.96
N LEU A 232 -9.32 -3.93 -13.98
CA LEU A 232 -9.14 -2.96 -12.90
C LEU A 232 -8.55 -1.62 -13.41
N MET A 233 -7.74 -1.66 -14.45
CA MET A 233 -7.12 -0.45 -15.00
C MET A 233 -8.10 0.34 -15.88
N ASP A 234 -8.93 -0.34 -16.66
CA ASP A 234 -10.00 0.30 -17.43
C ASP A 234 -11.12 0.86 -16.52
N GLN A 235 -11.42 0.18 -15.40
CA GLN A 235 -12.31 0.71 -14.37
C GLN A 235 -11.76 1.96 -13.66
N TRP A 236 -10.44 2.16 -13.64
CA TRP A 236 -9.85 3.32 -12.97
C TRP A 236 -10.02 4.62 -13.77
N SER A 237 -10.30 4.56 -15.05
CA SER A 237 -10.52 5.74 -15.90
C SER A 237 -11.99 6.17 -16.00
N SER A 238 -12.93 5.25 -15.79
CA SER A 238 -14.37 5.50 -16.00
C SER A 238 -15.15 5.86 -14.72
N ASP A 239 -14.57 5.62 -13.56
CA ASP A 239 -15.33 5.46 -12.33
C ASP A 239 -15.94 6.74 -11.74
N VAL A 240 -15.43 7.92 -12.08
CA VAL A 240 -15.96 9.20 -11.57
C VAL A 240 -17.01 9.79 -12.51
N GLU A 241 -16.91 9.50 -13.81
CA GLU A 241 -17.88 9.94 -14.81
C GLU A 241 -19.27 9.29 -14.64
N ASP A 242 -19.34 8.16 -13.93
CA ASP A 242 -20.59 7.47 -13.61
C ASP A 242 -21.37 8.07 -12.43
N LEU A 243 -20.77 9.02 -11.69
CA LEU A 243 -21.49 9.73 -10.64
C LEU A 243 -22.35 10.84 -11.25
N ASP A 244 -23.60 10.94 -10.80
CA ASP A 244 -24.39 12.11 -11.14
C ASP A 244 -23.76 13.41 -10.58
N LEU A 245 -23.98 14.52 -11.27
CA LEU A 245 -23.37 15.81 -10.93
C LEU A 245 -23.65 16.25 -9.50
N ALA A 246 -24.83 15.95 -8.96
CA ALA A 246 -25.19 16.28 -7.59
C ALA A 246 -24.35 15.48 -6.58
N THR A 247 -24.12 14.20 -6.85
CA THR A 247 -23.25 13.36 -6.02
C THR A 247 -21.79 13.80 -6.13
N GLN A 248 -21.30 14.16 -7.31
CA GLN A 248 -19.94 14.69 -7.47
C GLN A 248 -19.75 15.97 -6.65
N THR A 249 -20.65 16.95 -6.77
CA THR A 249 -20.61 18.21 -6.02
C THR A 249 -20.63 17.94 -4.51
N PHE A 250 -21.56 17.10 -4.06
CA PHE A 250 -21.67 16.71 -2.65
C PHE A 250 -20.36 16.10 -2.09
N VAL A 251 -19.74 15.20 -2.87
CA VAL A 251 -18.49 14.54 -2.44
C VAL A 251 -17.35 15.55 -2.38
N LEU A 252 -17.20 16.41 -3.38
CA LEU A 252 -16.14 17.42 -3.40
C LEU A 252 -16.24 18.37 -2.22
N GLU A 253 -17.45 18.84 -1.87
CA GLU A 253 -17.68 19.69 -0.70
C GLU A 253 -17.27 18.98 0.61
N HIS A 254 -17.60 17.71 0.75
CA HIS A 254 -17.27 16.92 1.95
C HIS A 254 -15.79 16.50 2.03
N MET A 255 -15.11 16.42 0.89
CA MET A 255 -13.70 16.04 0.82
C MET A 255 -12.74 17.22 0.77
N ASP A 256 -13.23 18.45 0.72
CA ASP A 256 -12.41 19.67 0.65
C ASP A 256 -11.32 19.72 1.73
N HIS A 257 -11.67 19.34 2.95
CA HIS A 257 -10.73 19.29 4.05
C HIS A 257 -9.59 18.27 3.84
N VAL A 258 -9.84 17.16 3.11
CA VAL A 258 -8.81 16.17 2.78
C VAL A 258 -7.81 16.77 1.79
N TYR A 259 -8.32 17.43 0.73
CA TYR A 259 -7.47 18.12 -0.24
C TYR A 259 -6.70 19.28 0.39
N SER A 260 -7.36 20.09 1.22
CA SER A 260 -6.73 21.21 1.91
C SER A 260 -5.61 20.76 2.85
N ASN A 261 -5.82 19.68 3.61
CA ASN A 261 -4.79 19.10 4.48
C ASN A 261 -3.66 18.49 3.65
N PHE A 262 -3.98 17.82 2.54
CA PHE A 262 -2.97 17.31 1.63
C PHE A 262 -2.08 18.44 1.09
N ALA A 263 -2.68 19.53 0.61
CA ALA A 263 -1.94 20.70 0.12
C ALA A 263 -1.03 21.32 1.18
N LYS A 264 -1.50 21.40 2.43
CA LYS A 264 -0.67 21.91 3.54
C LYS A 264 0.55 21.02 3.83
N THR A 265 0.37 19.69 3.73
CA THR A 265 1.43 18.72 4.05
C THR A 265 2.43 18.60 2.92
N PHE A 266 1.98 18.56 1.67
CA PHE A 266 2.81 18.27 0.50
C PHE A 266 3.10 19.49 -0.38
N GLY A 267 2.63 20.69 0.04
CA GLY A 267 2.86 21.96 -0.65
C GLY A 267 2.04 22.14 -1.94
N ARG A 268 1.27 21.14 -2.36
CA ARG A 268 0.45 21.18 -3.59
C ARG A 268 -0.69 20.18 -3.55
N ILE A 269 -1.68 20.39 -4.39
CA ILE A 269 -2.60 19.34 -4.83
C ILE A 269 -2.10 18.85 -6.20
N PRO A 270 -1.99 17.53 -6.45
CA PRO A 270 -1.61 17.02 -7.75
C PRO A 270 -2.56 17.53 -8.86
N GLU A 271 -2.00 18.02 -9.97
CA GLU A 271 -2.84 18.57 -11.06
C GLU A 271 -3.82 17.54 -11.62
N VAL A 272 -3.44 16.27 -11.60
CA VAL A 272 -4.28 15.15 -12.05
C VAL A 272 -5.52 14.91 -11.18
N TRP A 273 -5.55 15.46 -9.96
CA TRP A 273 -6.70 15.41 -9.05
C TRP A 273 -7.68 16.57 -9.24
N MET A 274 -7.28 17.58 -10.00
CA MET A 274 -8.09 18.77 -10.28
C MET A 274 -8.86 18.67 -11.61
N LYS A 275 -8.72 17.57 -12.31
CA LYS A 275 -9.37 17.28 -13.61
C LYS A 275 -10.52 16.32 -13.42
#